data_a0e99ea2f3eea8e90c6f2d4daa80834a
#
_entry.id   a0e99ea2f3eea8e90c6f2d4daa80834a
#
_cell.length_a   1.000
_cell.length_b   1.000
_cell.length_c   1.000
_cell.angle_alpha   90.00
_cell.angle_beta   90.00
_cell.angle_gamma   90.00
#
_symmetry.space_group_name_H-M   'P 1'
#
loop_
_entity.id
_entity.type
_entity.pdbx_description
1 polymer ?
#
loop_
_entity_poly.entity_id
_entity_poly.type
_entity_poly.pdbx_seq_one_letter_code
_entity_poly.pdbx_strand_id
1 'polypeptide(L)'
;MKFRFLAISALALAVLATAVSCEPQEQPITTDSSFVLSTNVVKVGLEGGDLWQKYRIEGPKEGRTASVTSSSDWIRIKDVYSSEFCFSVAKNESGKDRIGEIQLACEGTESLRLRVIQSGSTGGELVFKNFRLEVSDITTSTCRIQVIPVDAAKTYVYAVVRKAEYDKETAKTYIESRIKQVKEMAALNGQSPALYLSYGSVDTNTLPTEQQPYLYDRTDFYLTAFDLSFNPSDGSFSYSGDIDLYPFTSASASPSSMKLSIVQNGSFVTVKASGSNDTYICDYMELSAWEELDNPDFAAHQYILYAKKLGYYKSYTGTHIIDLSQDENMVKGGKYVAYAVGYRDSEKDGGLTTEVKYLEFTY
;
A
#
# COMPACT_ATOMS: atom_id res chain seq x y z
N MET A 1 -7.45 -22.34 -25.11
CA MET A 1 -6.71 -21.08 -24.92
C MET A 1 -5.85 -21.29 -23.68
N LYS A 2 -4.53 -21.45 -23.82
CA LYS A 2 -3.66 -21.73 -22.68
C LYS A 2 -3.56 -20.47 -21.81
N PHE A 3 -4.33 -20.39 -20.75
CA PHE A 3 -4.11 -19.40 -19.70
C PHE A 3 -2.84 -19.81 -18.96
N ARG A 4 -1.72 -19.22 -19.31
CA ARG A 4 -0.58 -19.15 -18.42
C ARG A 4 -1.02 -18.27 -17.27
N PHE A 5 -1.19 -18.86 -16.09
CA PHE A 5 -1.27 -18.12 -14.84
C PHE A 5 0.03 -17.35 -14.67
N LEU A 6 0.04 -16.11 -15.15
CA LEU A 6 1.00 -15.15 -14.67
C LEU A 6 0.53 -14.80 -13.26
N ALA A 7 1.30 -15.17 -12.27
CA ALA A 7 1.19 -14.63 -10.93
C ALA A 7 1.39 -13.11 -11.03
N ILE A 8 0.29 -12.41 -11.29
CA ILE A 8 0.28 -10.95 -11.19
C ILE A 8 0.08 -10.68 -9.70
N SER A 9 1.22 -10.57 -8.99
CA SER A 9 1.19 -9.92 -7.70
C SER A 9 0.39 -8.63 -7.89
N ALA A 10 -0.72 -8.51 -7.17
CA ALA A 10 -1.56 -7.32 -7.21
C ALA A 10 -0.75 -6.16 -6.65
N LEU A 11 0.01 -5.52 -7.52
CA LEU A 11 0.68 -4.28 -7.21
C LEU A 11 -0.38 -3.20 -7.35
N ALA A 12 -0.91 -2.75 -6.24
CA ALA A 12 -1.55 -1.45 -6.18
C ALA A 12 -0.45 -0.39 -6.33
N LEU A 13 0.07 -0.24 -7.56
CA LEU A 13 0.86 0.93 -7.89
C LEU A 13 -0.15 2.07 -7.99
N ALA A 14 -0.11 2.99 -7.04
CA ALA A 14 -0.90 4.21 -7.08
C ALA A 14 -0.45 5.04 -8.28
N VAL A 15 -1.14 4.89 -9.40
CA VAL A 15 -0.93 5.73 -10.57
C VAL A 15 -1.85 6.93 -10.46
N LEU A 16 -1.29 8.09 -10.18
CA LEU A 16 -1.96 9.37 -10.43
C LEU A 16 -2.15 9.55 -11.94
N ALA A 17 -3.24 9.04 -12.50
CA ALA A 17 -3.74 9.52 -13.77
C ALA A 17 -4.54 10.80 -13.47
N THR A 18 -3.89 11.95 -13.43
CA THR A 18 -4.59 13.22 -13.52
C THR A 18 -5.18 13.32 -14.92
N ALA A 19 -6.49 13.09 -15.03
CA ALA A 19 -7.23 13.53 -16.18
C ALA A 19 -7.09 15.05 -16.26
N VAL A 20 -6.31 15.53 -17.23
CA VAL A 20 -6.27 16.94 -17.59
C VAL A 20 -7.58 17.27 -18.28
N SER A 21 -8.54 17.75 -17.49
CA SER A 21 -9.68 18.51 -18.01
C SER A 21 -9.14 19.85 -18.46
N CYS A 22 -9.21 20.13 -19.77
CA CYS A 22 -8.95 21.45 -20.30
C CYS A 22 -10.05 22.41 -19.82
N GLU A 23 -9.72 23.26 -18.86
CA GLU A 23 -10.42 24.51 -18.58
C GLU A 23 -9.46 25.71 -18.65
N PRO A 24 -9.93 26.94 -18.85
CA PRO A 24 -9.18 27.99 -19.53
C PRO A 24 -7.95 28.43 -18.75
N GLN A 25 -6.88 28.68 -19.49
CA GLN A 25 -5.60 29.22 -19.02
C GLN A 25 -5.81 30.43 -18.09
N GLU A 26 -5.71 30.20 -16.79
CA GLU A 26 -5.23 31.24 -15.90
C GLU A 26 -3.72 31.39 -16.21
N GLN A 27 -3.34 32.60 -16.55
CA GLN A 27 -1.92 32.95 -16.79
C GLN A 27 -1.08 32.49 -15.59
N PRO A 28 0.10 31.91 -15.80
CA PRO A 28 0.96 31.55 -14.68
C PRO A 28 1.26 32.82 -13.90
N ILE A 29 0.84 32.86 -12.63
CA ILE A 29 1.28 33.87 -11.68
C ILE A 29 2.78 33.64 -11.54
N THR A 30 3.57 34.45 -12.22
CA THR A 30 5.02 34.51 -12.00
C THR A 30 5.21 35.09 -10.60
N THR A 31 5.40 34.23 -9.63
CA THR A 31 5.75 34.65 -8.28
C THR A 31 7.20 35.13 -8.31
N ASP A 32 7.40 36.45 -8.38
CA ASP A 32 8.72 37.07 -8.30
C ASP A 32 9.40 36.89 -6.92
N SER A 33 8.80 36.14 -6.02
CA SER A 33 9.30 35.89 -4.66
C SER A 33 9.60 34.42 -4.46
N SER A 34 10.77 34.09 -3.91
CA SER A 34 11.10 32.74 -3.45
C SER A 34 10.94 32.64 -1.94
N PHE A 35 10.50 31.45 -1.48
CA PHE A 35 10.34 31.15 -0.06
C PHE A 35 11.08 29.85 0.25
N VAL A 36 12.07 29.90 1.15
CA VAL A 36 12.99 28.79 1.40
C VAL A 36 13.16 28.53 2.89
N LEU A 37 13.11 27.27 3.29
CA LEU A 37 13.49 26.79 4.62
C LEU A 37 14.97 26.36 4.64
N SER A 38 15.67 26.61 5.74
CA SER A 38 17.05 26.13 5.93
C SER A 38 17.13 24.60 6.04
N THR A 39 16.09 23.97 6.53
CA THR A 39 15.83 22.52 6.47
C THR A 39 14.33 22.25 6.44
N ASN A 40 13.92 21.18 5.81
CA ASN A 40 12.53 20.74 5.76
C ASN A 40 12.22 19.63 6.79
N VAL A 41 13.21 19.20 7.59
CA VAL A 41 13.06 18.17 8.63
C VAL A 41 13.84 18.57 9.89
N VAL A 42 13.17 18.48 11.04
CA VAL A 42 13.80 18.65 12.37
C VAL A 42 13.58 17.38 13.17
N LYS A 43 14.67 16.85 13.75
CA LYS A 43 14.64 15.71 14.66
C LYS A 43 14.67 16.19 16.12
N VAL A 44 13.83 15.62 16.96
CA VAL A 44 13.64 16.01 18.35
C VAL A 44 13.71 14.78 19.25
N GLY A 45 14.43 14.88 20.35
CA GLY A 45 14.49 13.81 21.37
C GLY A 45 13.16 13.64 22.12
N LEU A 46 13.10 12.57 22.94
CA LEU A 46 11.92 12.22 23.77
C LEU A 46 11.38 13.39 24.58
N GLU A 47 12.27 14.15 25.22
CA GLU A 47 11.88 15.22 26.15
C GLU A 47 11.29 16.45 25.46
N GLY A 48 11.42 16.56 24.13
CA GLY A 48 10.96 17.73 23.40
C GLY A 48 11.81 18.98 23.69
N GLY A 49 11.15 20.14 23.74
CA GLY A 49 11.78 21.42 24.05
C GLY A 49 11.47 22.50 23.02
N ASP A 50 12.13 23.65 23.19
CA ASP A 50 12.00 24.80 22.31
C ASP A 50 13.05 24.74 21.20
N LEU A 51 12.61 24.97 19.98
CA LEU A 51 13.42 24.84 18.76
C LEU A 51 13.26 26.08 17.89
N TRP A 52 14.34 26.48 17.25
CA TRP A 52 14.36 27.58 16.30
C TRP A 52 14.61 27.08 14.89
N GLN A 53 13.81 27.56 13.95
CA GLN A 53 13.92 27.23 12.54
C GLN A 53 14.00 28.50 11.71
N LYS A 54 15.03 28.57 10.84
CA LYS A 54 15.24 29.72 9.94
C LYS A 54 14.51 29.49 8.61
N TYR A 55 13.99 30.59 8.07
CA TYR A 55 13.47 30.67 6.72
C TYR A 55 13.88 31.98 6.04
N ARG A 56 13.72 32.07 4.73
CA ARG A 56 14.02 33.26 3.95
C ARG A 56 12.95 33.44 2.89
N ILE A 57 12.48 34.69 2.76
CA ILE A 57 11.62 35.16 1.69
C ILE A 57 12.43 36.13 0.87
N GLU A 58 12.63 35.86 -0.42
CA GLU A 58 13.39 36.70 -1.36
C GLU A 58 12.45 37.41 -2.33
N GLY A 59 12.92 38.50 -2.93
CA GLY A 59 12.17 39.29 -3.91
C GLY A 59 11.28 40.36 -3.27
N PRO A 60 10.20 40.79 -3.93
CA PRO A 60 9.35 41.91 -3.49
C PRO A 60 8.72 41.76 -2.12
N LYS A 61 8.76 40.55 -1.56
CA LYS A 61 8.20 40.23 -0.25
C LYS A 61 9.27 40.00 0.83
N GLU A 62 10.55 40.31 0.51
CA GLU A 62 11.64 40.24 1.48
C GLU A 62 11.34 41.03 2.76
N GLY A 63 11.68 40.47 3.92
CA GLY A 63 11.41 41.07 5.24
C GLY A 63 9.99 40.88 5.77
N ARG A 64 9.08 40.26 5.02
CA ARG A 64 7.76 39.89 5.53
C ARG A 64 7.83 38.69 6.45
N THR A 65 6.89 38.62 7.40
CA THR A 65 6.75 37.47 8.31
C THR A 65 5.82 36.43 7.67
N ALA A 66 6.24 35.17 7.67
CA ALA A 66 5.39 34.08 7.24
C ALA A 66 4.29 33.79 8.27
N SER A 67 3.14 33.30 7.81
CA SER A 67 2.17 32.62 8.66
C SER A 67 2.68 31.21 8.97
N VAL A 68 2.82 30.86 10.24
CA VAL A 68 3.32 29.55 10.68
C VAL A 68 2.27 28.86 11.54
N THR A 69 1.87 27.67 11.18
CA THR A 69 0.84 26.88 11.87
C THR A 69 1.24 25.42 11.98
N SER A 70 0.71 24.72 13.00
CA SER A 70 0.84 23.28 13.13
C SER A 70 -0.53 22.65 13.35
N SER A 71 -0.78 21.51 12.71
CA SER A 71 -1.96 20.67 12.95
C SER A 71 -1.76 19.65 14.08
N SER A 72 -0.52 19.51 14.58
CA SER A 72 -0.17 18.58 15.65
C SER A 72 -0.33 19.25 17.01
N ASP A 73 -1.12 18.71 17.91
CA ASP A 73 -1.42 19.22 19.26
C ASP A 73 -0.19 19.27 20.19
N TRP A 74 0.82 18.44 19.90
CA TRP A 74 2.07 18.38 20.62
C TRP A 74 3.16 19.32 20.10
N ILE A 75 2.87 20.10 19.05
CA ILE A 75 3.74 21.14 18.48
C ILE A 75 3.03 22.48 18.62
N ARG A 76 3.60 23.40 19.37
CA ARG A 76 3.05 24.74 19.60
C ARG A 76 3.97 25.80 19.02
N ILE A 77 3.47 26.61 18.09
CA ILE A 77 4.19 27.79 17.60
C ILE A 77 4.20 28.85 18.70
N LYS A 78 5.38 29.39 19.01
CA LYS A 78 5.60 30.42 20.02
C LYS A 78 5.74 31.79 19.41
N ASP A 79 6.81 32.00 18.67
CA ASP A 79 7.19 33.30 18.10
C ASP A 79 7.51 33.14 16.63
N VAL A 80 7.12 34.12 15.81
CA VAL A 80 7.42 34.15 14.38
C VAL A 80 8.01 35.52 14.03
N TYR A 81 9.23 35.51 13.48
CA TYR A 81 9.97 36.67 13.01
C TYR A 81 10.13 36.63 11.49
N SER A 82 10.66 37.67 10.88
CA SER A 82 10.83 37.76 9.42
C SER A 82 11.83 36.77 8.81
N SER A 83 12.69 36.15 9.63
CA SER A 83 13.74 35.22 9.16
C SER A 83 13.80 33.90 9.95
N GLU A 84 13.05 33.80 11.03
CA GLU A 84 13.02 32.58 11.85
C GLU A 84 11.74 32.50 12.68
N PHE A 85 11.44 31.31 13.17
CA PHE A 85 10.34 31.09 14.14
C PHE A 85 10.76 30.11 15.22
N CYS A 86 10.13 30.26 16.39
CA CYS A 86 10.27 29.37 17.52
C CYS A 86 9.04 28.50 17.68
N PHE A 87 9.23 27.22 17.93
CA PHE A 87 8.17 26.30 18.31
C PHE A 87 8.59 25.38 19.46
N SER A 88 7.63 24.98 20.25
CA SER A 88 7.81 24.07 21.37
C SER A 88 7.27 22.70 20.99
N VAL A 89 8.01 21.66 21.34
CA VAL A 89 7.63 20.26 21.16
C VAL A 89 7.41 19.66 22.55
N ALA A 90 6.21 19.15 22.82
CA ALA A 90 5.90 18.51 24.10
C ALA A 90 6.64 17.17 24.22
N LYS A 91 6.90 16.72 25.47
CA LYS A 91 7.45 15.40 25.75
C LYS A 91 6.62 14.30 25.08
N ASN A 92 7.29 13.30 24.52
CA ASN A 92 6.64 12.16 23.91
C ASN A 92 6.49 11.00 24.91
N GLU A 93 5.33 10.88 25.51
CA GLU A 93 5.03 9.82 26.48
C GLU A 93 4.43 8.56 25.86
N SER A 94 4.29 8.51 24.53
CA SER A 94 3.65 7.40 23.83
C SER A 94 4.50 6.13 23.75
N GLY A 95 5.80 6.22 24.02
CA GLY A 95 6.76 5.12 23.84
C GLY A 95 7.05 4.79 22.36
N LYS A 96 6.46 5.53 21.42
CA LYS A 96 6.65 5.37 19.96
C LYS A 96 7.09 6.70 19.38
N ASP A 97 7.88 6.63 18.32
CA ASP A 97 8.21 7.81 17.52
C ASP A 97 6.96 8.45 16.95
N ARG A 98 6.95 9.78 16.83
CA ARG A 98 5.84 10.51 16.23
C ARG A 98 6.31 11.59 15.28
N ILE A 99 5.48 11.94 14.32
CA ILE A 99 5.72 12.98 13.33
C ILE A 99 4.61 13.99 13.40
N GLY A 100 4.99 15.26 13.27
CA GLY A 100 4.10 16.38 13.06
C GLY A 100 4.61 17.26 11.93
N GLU A 101 3.73 18.12 11.44
CA GLU A 101 4.05 19.08 10.39
C GLU A 101 3.77 20.50 10.88
N ILE A 102 4.68 21.40 10.50
CA ILE A 102 4.50 22.85 10.61
C ILE A 102 4.39 23.38 9.18
N GLN A 103 3.30 24.06 8.89
CA GLN A 103 3.07 24.70 7.61
C GLN A 103 3.47 26.18 7.70
N LEU A 104 4.23 26.64 6.72
CA LEU A 104 4.60 28.04 6.54
C LEU A 104 3.97 28.54 5.26
N ALA A 105 3.30 29.69 5.31
CA ALA A 105 2.70 30.33 4.16
C ALA A 105 3.07 31.82 4.13
N CYS A 106 3.37 32.31 2.94
CA CYS A 106 3.51 33.72 2.64
C CYS A 106 2.70 34.03 1.38
N GLU A 107 1.92 35.10 1.44
CA GLU A 107 1.05 35.49 0.33
C GLU A 107 1.83 35.65 -0.99
N GLY A 108 1.39 34.96 -2.06
CA GLY A 108 1.99 34.97 -3.38
C GLY A 108 3.26 34.15 -3.49
N THR A 109 3.49 33.19 -2.58
CA THR A 109 4.53 32.15 -2.68
C THR A 109 3.91 30.80 -2.46
N GLU A 110 4.60 29.72 -2.87
CA GLU A 110 4.20 28.37 -2.48
C GLU A 110 4.37 28.15 -0.97
N SER A 111 3.43 27.45 -0.35
CA SER A 111 3.52 27.09 1.06
C SER A 111 4.62 26.05 1.28
N LEU A 112 5.39 26.22 2.35
CA LEU A 112 6.43 25.27 2.77
C LEU A 112 5.94 24.40 3.93
N ARG A 113 6.53 23.22 4.05
CA ARG A 113 6.28 22.30 5.16
C ARG A 113 7.58 21.94 5.85
N LEU A 114 7.61 22.12 7.18
CA LEU A 114 8.64 21.62 8.05
C LEU A 114 8.11 20.40 8.77
N ARG A 115 8.80 19.29 8.64
CA ARG A 115 8.48 18.05 9.35
C ARG A 115 9.24 18.01 10.68
N VAL A 116 8.53 17.69 11.76
CA VAL A 116 9.10 17.48 13.10
C VAL A 116 8.98 16.00 13.42
N ILE A 117 10.11 15.33 13.62
CA ILE A 117 10.20 13.92 13.96
C ILE A 117 10.68 13.80 15.39
N GLN A 118 9.86 13.24 16.29
CA GLN A 118 10.21 13.10 17.69
C GLN A 118 10.36 11.64 18.12
N SER A 119 11.48 11.34 18.82
CA SER A 119 11.72 10.02 19.38
C SER A 119 10.72 9.66 20.48
N GLY A 120 10.33 8.37 20.55
CA GLY A 120 9.55 7.78 21.62
C GLY A 120 10.39 7.11 22.73
N SER A 121 11.72 7.12 22.63
CA SER A 121 12.62 6.49 23.60
C SER A 121 13.78 7.39 24.03
N THR A 122 14.26 7.23 25.27
CA THR A 122 15.46 7.91 25.79
C THR A 122 16.71 7.33 25.14
N GLY A 123 17.53 8.20 24.51
CA GLY A 123 18.84 7.83 23.94
C GLY A 123 18.79 7.22 22.54
N GLY A 124 17.61 7.14 21.93
CA GLY A 124 17.48 6.70 20.55
C GLY A 124 17.69 7.88 19.60
N GLU A 125 18.82 7.94 18.92
CA GLU A 125 18.89 8.65 17.65
C GLU A 125 17.89 7.94 16.70
N LEU A 126 16.94 8.70 16.13
CA LEU A 126 16.01 8.14 15.14
C LEU A 126 16.81 7.70 13.93
N VAL A 127 17.22 6.44 13.91
CA VAL A 127 17.92 5.84 12.78
C VAL A 127 16.87 5.37 11.78
N PHE A 128 16.27 6.31 11.07
CA PHE A 128 15.64 5.96 9.80
C PHE A 128 16.77 5.79 8.78
N LYS A 129 16.80 4.66 8.11
CA LYS A 129 17.73 4.51 6.98
C LYS A 129 17.38 5.53 5.90
N ASN A 130 16.36 5.24 5.09
CA ASN A 130 15.93 6.11 4.00
C ASN A 130 14.47 6.53 4.13
N PHE A 131 13.63 5.70 4.79
CA PHE A 131 12.19 5.92 4.91
C PHE A 131 11.70 5.60 6.31
N ARG A 132 10.75 6.41 6.81
CA ARG A 132 9.88 5.98 7.89
C ARG A 132 8.62 5.40 7.28
N LEU A 133 8.30 4.18 7.68
CA LEU A 133 7.15 3.42 7.26
C LEU A 133 6.18 3.26 8.42
N GLU A 134 4.90 3.50 8.19
CA GLU A 134 3.84 3.28 9.16
C GLU A 134 2.65 2.59 8.50
N VAL A 135 2.01 1.69 9.25
CA VAL A 135 0.76 1.03 8.86
C VAL A 135 -0.22 1.16 10.01
N SER A 136 -1.41 1.64 9.72
CA SER A 136 -2.52 1.79 10.68
C SER A 136 -3.85 1.39 10.05
N ASP A 137 -4.92 1.45 10.84
CA ASP A 137 -6.29 1.17 10.40
C ASP A 137 -6.41 -0.14 9.60
N ILE A 138 -5.70 -1.17 10.10
CA ILE A 138 -5.61 -2.47 9.43
C ILE A 138 -6.95 -3.19 9.54
N THR A 139 -7.55 -3.49 8.37
CA THR A 139 -8.76 -4.29 8.22
C THR A 139 -8.43 -5.64 7.58
N THR A 140 -9.44 -6.39 7.21
CA THR A 140 -9.29 -7.65 6.47
C THR A 140 -8.89 -7.45 5.01
N SER A 141 -9.12 -6.26 4.44
CA SER A 141 -8.94 -5.99 3.01
C SER A 141 -8.17 -4.71 2.69
N THR A 142 -8.00 -3.82 3.67
CA THR A 142 -7.32 -2.53 3.47
C THR A 142 -6.51 -2.14 4.69
N CYS A 143 -5.60 -1.19 4.51
CA CYS A 143 -4.92 -0.49 5.59
C CYS A 143 -4.56 0.93 5.15
N ARG A 144 -4.34 1.80 6.12
CA ARG A 144 -3.69 3.08 5.87
C ARG A 144 -2.18 2.88 5.96
N ILE A 145 -1.45 3.36 4.98
CA ILE A 145 0.00 3.41 5.01
C ILE A 145 0.50 4.84 4.93
N GLN A 146 1.63 5.09 5.58
CA GLN A 146 2.39 6.33 5.43
C GLN A 146 3.83 5.98 5.09
N VAL A 147 4.34 6.62 4.04
CA VAL A 147 5.74 6.50 3.61
C VAL A 147 6.35 7.89 3.64
N ILE A 148 7.38 8.06 4.43
CA ILE A 148 7.98 9.36 4.70
C ILE A 148 9.47 9.25 4.40
N PRO A 149 9.96 9.77 3.26
CA PRO A 149 11.38 9.77 2.94
C PRO A 149 12.14 10.71 3.88
N VAL A 150 13.33 10.30 4.29
CA VAL A 150 14.26 11.17 5.05
C VAL A 150 14.73 12.33 4.16
N ASP A 151 14.98 12.07 2.88
CA ASP A 151 15.27 13.08 1.87
C ASP A 151 14.06 13.24 0.95
N ALA A 152 13.31 14.33 1.15
CA ALA A 152 12.09 14.61 0.40
C ALA A 152 12.35 14.96 -1.09
N ALA A 153 13.60 15.24 -1.49
CA ALA A 153 13.96 15.52 -2.88
C ALA A 153 14.16 14.25 -3.72
N LYS A 154 14.31 13.09 -3.05
CA LYS A 154 14.50 11.81 -3.75
C LYS A 154 13.17 11.22 -4.22
N THR A 155 13.22 10.61 -5.39
CA THR A 155 12.15 9.74 -5.86
C THR A 155 12.35 8.32 -5.34
N TYR A 156 11.24 7.58 -5.23
CA TYR A 156 11.24 6.25 -4.64
C TYR A 156 10.07 5.41 -5.14
N VAL A 157 10.13 4.12 -4.83
CA VAL A 157 9.02 3.17 -4.98
C VAL A 157 8.66 2.63 -3.61
N TYR A 158 7.37 2.48 -3.34
CA TYR A 158 6.84 1.75 -2.19
C TYR A 158 5.81 0.72 -2.64
N ALA A 159 5.64 -0.33 -1.86
CA ALA A 159 4.64 -1.35 -2.11
C ALA A 159 4.24 -2.08 -0.83
N VAL A 160 2.99 -2.54 -0.78
CA VAL A 160 2.54 -3.56 0.16
C VAL A 160 2.65 -4.90 -0.56
N VAL A 161 3.43 -5.83 -0.01
CA VAL A 161 3.69 -7.15 -0.59
C VAL A 161 3.48 -8.24 0.44
N ARG A 162 3.00 -9.40 0.02
CA ARG A 162 2.91 -10.55 0.94
C ARG A 162 4.30 -10.96 1.40
N LYS A 163 4.43 -11.19 2.70
CA LYS A 163 5.70 -11.64 3.28
C LYS A 163 6.24 -12.89 2.60
N ALA A 164 5.39 -13.89 2.34
CA ALA A 164 5.75 -15.13 1.69
C ALA A 164 6.28 -14.96 0.25
N GLU A 165 5.86 -13.91 -0.47
CA GLU A 165 6.41 -13.58 -1.80
C GLU A 165 7.76 -12.87 -1.68
N TYR A 166 7.84 -11.87 -0.80
CA TYR A 166 9.07 -11.11 -0.60
C TYR A 166 10.23 -11.99 -0.12
N ASP A 167 9.98 -12.91 0.82
CA ASP A 167 11.00 -13.77 1.42
C ASP A 167 11.63 -14.78 0.42
N LYS A 168 11.01 -14.95 -0.76
CA LYS A 168 11.57 -15.76 -1.86
C LYS A 168 12.59 -15.01 -2.71
N GLU A 169 12.69 -13.68 -2.53
CA GLU A 169 13.54 -12.82 -3.33
C GLU A 169 14.76 -12.31 -2.54
N THR A 170 15.82 -11.96 -3.24
CA THR A 170 16.88 -11.11 -2.69
C THR A 170 16.50 -9.65 -2.84
N ALA A 171 17.11 -8.73 -2.06
CA ALA A 171 16.88 -7.30 -2.22
C ALA A 171 17.09 -6.84 -3.67
N LYS A 172 18.13 -7.35 -4.33
CA LYS A 172 18.44 -7.05 -5.73
C LYS A 172 17.33 -7.52 -6.69
N THR A 173 16.91 -8.78 -6.60
CA THR A 173 15.86 -9.33 -7.47
C THR A 173 14.52 -8.64 -7.24
N TYR A 174 14.23 -8.29 -6.01
CA TYR A 174 13.03 -7.51 -5.66
C TYR A 174 13.05 -6.13 -6.33
N ILE A 175 14.14 -5.36 -6.20
CA ILE A 175 14.26 -4.04 -6.84
C ILE A 175 14.15 -4.16 -8.36
N GLU A 176 14.84 -5.12 -8.98
CA GLU A 176 14.79 -5.35 -10.42
C GLU A 176 13.38 -5.69 -10.91
N SER A 177 12.62 -6.48 -10.13
CA SER A 177 11.22 -6.80 -10.44
C SER A 177 10.33 -5.55 -10.39
N ARG A 178 10.55 -4.65 -9.42
CA ARG A 178 9.81 -3.37 -9.33
C ARG A 178 10.16 -2.43 -10.49
N ILE A 179 11.44 -2.31 -10.85
CA ILE A 179 11.87 -1.54 -12.03
C ILE A 179 11.19 -2.06 -13.30
N LYS A 180 11.15 -3.38 -13.47
CA LYS A 180 10.45 -4.01 -14.60
C LYS A 180 8.97 -3.61 -14.64
N GLN A 181 8.28 -3.66 -13.51
CA GLN A 181 6.87 -3.25 -13.42
C GLN A 181 6.67 -1.77 -13.76
N VAL A 182 7.52 -0.87 -13.26
CA VAL A 182 7.48 0.56 -13.60
C VAL A 182 7.61 0.74 -15.12
N LYS A 183 8.56 0.04 -15.76
CA LYS A 183 8.76 0.09 -17.21
C LYS A 183 7.54 -0.42 -17.98
N GLU A 184 6.99 -1.57 -17.57
CA GLU A 184 5.81 -2.17 -18.21
C GLU A 184 4.58 -1.27 -18.11
N MET A 185 4.32 -0.69 -16.93
CA MET A 185 3.20 0.24 -16.73
C MET A 185 3.37 1.52 -17.55
N ALA A 186 4.58 2.06 -17.60
CA ALA A 186 4.90 3.23 -18.42
C ALA A 186 4.68 2.95 -19.91
N ALA A 187 5.15 1.79 -20.39
CA ALA A 187 4.97 1.39 -21.78
C ALA A 187 3.50 1.15 -22.15
N LEU A 188 2.73 0.49 -21.28
CA LEU A 188 1.29 0.23 -21.50
C LEU A 188 0.49 1.53 -21.64
N ASN A 189 0.87 2.57 -20.90
CA ASN A 189 0.18 3.85 -20.90
C ASN A 189 0.83 4.89 -21.82
N GLY A 190 1.92 4.58 -22.52
CA GLY A 190 2.64 5.52 -23.35
C GLY A 190 3.24 6.70 -22.58
N GLN A 191 3.61 6.49 -21.30
CA GLN A 191 4.06 7.51 -20.37
C GLN A 191 5.53 7.34 -19.98
N SER A 192 6.12 8.39 -19.40
CA SER A 192 7.46 8.30 -18.83
C SER A 192 7.47 7.46 -17.55
N PRO A 193 8.47 6.59 -17.34
CA PRO A 193 8.65 5.87 -16.07
C PRO A 193 8.73 6.78 -14.84
N ALA A 194 9.18 8.03 -14.99
CA ALA A 194 9.25 8.99 -13.89
C ALA A 194 7.89 9.26 -13.23
N LEU A 195 6.78 9.14 -13.98
CA LEU A 195 5.42 9.36 -13.46
C LEU A 195 4.94 8.24 -12.51
N TYR A 196 5.65 7.12 -12.48
CA TYR A 196 5.37 5.97 -11.61
C TYR A 196 6.27 5.92 -10.38
N LEU A 197 7.07 6.94 -10.18
CA LEU A 197 7.90 7.12 -8.98
C LEU A 197 7.23 8.10 -8.03
N SER A 198 7.23 7.76 -6.75
CA SER A 198 6.73 8.63 -5.70
C SER A 198 7.79 9.65 -5.27
N TYR A 199 7.36 10.79 -4.78
CA TYR A 199 8.22 11.80 -4.15
C TYR A 199 7.49 12.45 -2.97
N GLY A 200 8.23 13.03 -2.03
CA GLY A 200 7.64 13.58 -0.81
C GLY A 200 6.98 12.51 0.05
N SER A 201 6.06 12.88 0.92
CA SER A 201 5.34 11.94 1.78
C SER A 201 4.10 11.40 1.09
N VAL A 202 3.84 10.11 1.26
CA VAL A 202 2.60 9.45 0.86
C VAL A 202 1.80 9.13 2.12
N ASP A 203 0.49 9.39 2.07
CA ASP A 203 -0.49 8.94 3.05
C ASP A 203 -1.71 8.43 2.27
N THR A 204 -1.99 7.13 2.33
CA THR A 204 -3.08 6.53 1.56
C THR A 204 -4.47 6.96 2.01
N ASN A 205 -4.60 7.58 3.18
CA ASN A 205 -5.88 8.18 3.61
C ASN A 205 -6.33 9.34 2.72
N THR A 206 -5.41 9.93 1.97
CA THR A 206 -5.68 11.02 1.02
C THR A 206 -5.81 10.54 -0.42
N LEU A 207 -5.62 9.23 -0.67
CA LEU A 207 -5.72 8.64 -2.00
C LEU A 207 -7.14 8.11 -2.28
N PRO A 208 -7.57 8.10 -3.55
CA PRO A 208 -8.77 7.40 -3.96
C PRO A 208 -8.75 5.92 -3.54
N THR A 209 -9.94 5.34 -3.29
CA THR A 209 -10.07 3.96 -2.80
C THR A 209 -9.38 2.94 -3.70
N GLU A 210 -9.43 3.13 -5.00
CA GLU A 210 -8.77 2.28 -6.01
C GLU A 210 -7.23 2.32 -5.97
N GLN A 211 -6.66 3.31 -5.29
CA GLN A 211 -5.22 3.48 -5.10
C GLN A 211 -4.77 3.04 -3.70
N GLN A 212 -5.69 2.64 -2.84
CA GLN A 212 -5.37 2.11 -1.52
C GLN A 212 -4.87 0.67 -1.65
N PRO A 213 -3.97 0.21 -0.75
CA PRO A 213 -3.50 -1.17 -0.79
C PRO A 213 -4.64 -2.14 -0.52
N TYR A 214 -4.76 -3.16 -1.37
CA TYR A 214 -5.67 -4.28 -1.15
C TYR A 214 -4.94 -5.37 -0.38
N LEU A 215 -5.55 -5.82 0.72
CA LEU A 215 -5.02 -6.89 1.56
C LEU A 215 -5.84 -8.18 1.38
N TYR A 216 -5.20 -9.30 1.60
CA TYR A 216 -5.85 -10.56 1.90
C TYR A 216 -6.00 -10.70 3.41
N ASP A 217 -7.14 -11.15 3.92
CA ASP A 217 -7.33 -11.30 5.36
C ASP A 217 -6.37 -12.35 5.95
N ARG A 218 -6.08 -12.24 7.25
CA ARG A 218 -5.17 -13.11 8.02
C ARG A 218 -3.83 -13.45 7.32
N THR A 219 -3.26 -12.46 6.64
CA THR A 219 -2.06 -12.63 5.83
C THR A 219 -0.96 -11.68 6.30
N ASP A 220 0.28 -12.18 6.34
CA ASP A 220 1.45 -11.40 6.66
C ASP A 220 1.96 -10.62 5.45
N PHE A 221 2.26 -9.34 5.67
CA PHE A 221 2.74 -8.40 4.66
C PHE A 221 4.00 -7.67 5.12
N TYR A 222 4.71 -7.13 4.15
CA TYR A 222 5.64 -6.02 4.33
C TYR A 222 5.12 -4.78 3.59
N LEU A 223 5.17 -3.62 4.25
CA LEU A 223 5.27 -2.35 3.56
C LEU A 223 6.76 -2.14 3.26
N THR A 224 7.09 -1.97 1.99
CA THR A 224 8.46 -1.80 1.50
C THR A 224 8.62 -0.40 0.92
N ALA A 225 9.82 0.20 1.05
CA ALA A 225 10.20 1.39 0.31
C ALA A 225 11.69 1.40 0.01
N PHE A 226 12.09 1.88 -1.14
CA PHE A 226 13.49 2.07 -1.53
C PHE A 226 13.62 3.23 -2.52
N ASP A 227 14.77 3.90 -2.50
CA ASP A 227 15.08 4.97 -3.43
C ASP A 227 15.23 4.45 -4.86
N LEU A 228 14.60 5.14 -5.79
CA LEU A 228 14.68 4.84 -7.21
C LEU A 228 14.58 6.13 -8.01
N SER A 229 15.57 6.37 -8.86
CA SER A 229 15.60 7.53 -9.73
C SER A 229 15.63 7.09 -11.20
N PHE A 230 14.96 7.83 -12.06
CA PHE A 230 14.95 7.62 -13.50
C PHE A 230 15.65 8.76 -14.23
N ASN A 231 16.59 8.43 -15.10
CA ASN A 231 17.26 9.39 -15.96
C ASN A 231 16.57 9.40 -17.34
N PRO A 232 15.87 10.47 -17.71
CA PRO A 232 15.17 10.55 -19.01
C PRO A 232 16.12 10.65 -20.21
N SER A 233 17.40 11.03 -20.00
CA SER A 233 18.36 11.23 -21.08
C SER A 233 18.85 9.90 -21.69
N ASP A 234 18.95 8.85 -20.88
CA ASP A 234 19.43 7.53 -21.31
C ASP A 234 18.49 6.37 -20.96
N GLY A 235 17.37 6.66 -20.28
CA GLY A 235 16.38 5.67 -19.86
C GLY A 235 16.84 4.77 -18.72
N SER A 236 17.93 5.10 -18.03
CA SER A 236 18.48 4.29 -16.93
C SER A 236 17.75 4.56 -15.61
N PHE A 237 17.86 3.56 -14.71
CA PHE A 237 17.44 3.67 -13.32
C PHE A 237 18.65 3.56 -12.40
N SER A 238 18.62 4.31 -11.29
CA SER A 238 19.63 4.24 -10.22
C SER A 238 18.94 4.08 -8.86
N TYR A 239 19.57 3.31 -7.95
CA TYR A 239 19.08 3.00 -6.60
C TYR A 239 20.26 2.70 -5.67
N SER A 240 20.08 2.86 -4.35
CA SER A 240 21.12 2.55 -3.34
C SER A 240 21.27 1.04 -3.08
N GLY A 241 20.20 0.28 -3.27
CA GLY A 241 20.14 -1.15 -2.95
C GLY A 241 19.57 -1.45 -1.55
N ASP A 242 19.34 -0.44 -0.72
CA ASP A 242 18.71 -0.59 0.59
C ASP A 242 17.19 -0.57 0.46
N ILE A 243 16.50 -1.52 1.11
CA ILE A 243 15.05 -1.59 1.21
C ILE A 243 14.67 -1.44 2.67
N ASP A 244 13.84 -0.45 2.98
CA ASP A 244 13.21 -0.34 4.29
C ASP A 244 11.93 -1.19 4.32
N LEU A 245 11.74 -1.94 5.41
CA LEU A 245 10.67 -2.92 5.60
C LEU A 245 9.91 -2.63 6.89
N TYR A 246 8.59 -2.68 6.80
CA TYR A 246 7.69 -2.65 7.96
C TYR A 246 6.76 -3.88 7.93
N PRO A 247 6.93 -4.86 8.82
CA PRO A 247 6.09 -6.05 8.88
C PRO A 247 4.74 -5.73 9.52
N PHE A 248 3.66 -6.29 8.97
CA PHE A 248 2.34 -6.25 9.59
C PHE A 248 1.48 -7.43 9.11
N THR A 249 0.41 -7.71 9.87
CA THR A 249 -0.56 -8.76 9.52
C THR A 249 -1.93 -8.12 9.34
N SER A 250 -2.64 -8.49 8.29
CA SER A 250 -4.02 -8.06 8.07
C SER A 250 -4.97 -8.65 9.13
N ALA A 251 -6.08 -7.98 9.37
CA ALA A 251 -7.08 -8.49 10.31
C ALA A 251 -7.72 -9.78 9.79
N SER A 252 -8.29 -10.56 10.69
CA SER A 252 -9.08 -11.74 10.36
C SER A 252 -10.57 -11.42 10.41
N ALA A 253 -11.36 -11.97 9.49
CA ALA A 253 -12.80 -11.93 9.58
C ALA A 253 -13.29 -12.72 10.79
N SER A 254 -14.44 -12.33 11.37
CA SER A 254 -15.06 -13.08 12.45
C SER A 254 -15.41 -14.49 11.99
N PRO A 255 -15.04 -15.55 12.73
CA PRO A 255 -15.23 -16.93 12.30
C PRO A 255 -16.71 -17.31 12.22
N SER A 256 -17.04 -18.19 11.29
CA SER A 256 -18.34 -18.83 11.16
C SER A 256 -18.36 -20.20 11.82
N SER A 257 -19.50 -20.61 12.34
CA SER A 257 -19.74 -22.00 12.79
C SER A 257 -19.97 -22.99 11.64
N MET A 258 -19.89 -22.53 10.39
CA MET A 258 -20.09 -23.33 9.19
C MET A 258 -19.11 -24.51 9.13
N LYS A 259 -19.66 -25.67 8.75
CA LYS A 259 -18.89 -26.87 8.43
C LYS A 259 -19.07 -27.18 6.95
N LEU A 260 -17.93 -27.23 6.24
CA LEU A 260 -17.88 -27.53 4.82
C LEU A 260 -17.43 -28.97 4.58
N SER A 261 -18.04 -29.63 3.61
CA SER A 261 -17.59 -30.92 3.07
C SER A 261 -17.63 -30.91 1.56
N ILE A 262 -16.68 -31.61 0.94
CA ILE A 262 -16.54 -31.71 -0.51
C ILE A 262 -16.49 -33.19 -0.89
N VAL A 263 -17.27 -33.59 -1.87
CA VAL A 263 -17.29 -34.96 -2.41
C VAL A 263 -17.32 -34.90 -3.95
N GLN A 264 -16.48 -35.69 -4.59
CA GLN A 264 -16.50 -35.86 -6.04
C GLN A 264 -17.18 -37.19 -6.39
N ASN A 265 -18.07 -37.16 -7.39
CA ASN A 265 -18.73 -38.35 -7.93
C ASN A 265 -18.90 -38.21 -9.45
N GLY A 266 -18.11 -38.96 -10.20
CA GLY A 266 -18.04 -38.82 -11.66
C GLY A 266 -17.56 -37.40 -12.03
N SER A 267 -18.29 -36.72 -12.90
CA SER A 267 -18.01 -35.34 -13.29
C SER A 267 -18.59 -34.28 -12.36
N PHE A 268 -19.13 -34.67 -11.20
CA PHE A 268 -19.74 -33.72 -10.27
C PHE A 268 -18.90 -33.57 -9.01
N VAL A 269 -18.64 -32.33 -8.62
CA VAL A 269 -18.14 -31.98 -7.29
C VAL A 269 -19.27 -31.36 -6.50
N THR A 270 -19.60 -31.97 -5.36
CA THR A 270 -20.65 -31.48 -4.46
C THR A 270 -20.01 -30.86 -3.24
N VAL A 271 -20.28 -29.58 -3.00
CA VAL A 271 -19.94 -28.87 -1.79
C VAL A 271 -21.18 -28.73 -0.92
N LYS A 272 -21.07 -29.09 0.38
CA LYS A 272 -22.17 -29.02 1.34
C LYS A 272 -21.76 -28.20 2.57
N ALA A 273 -22.51 -27.14 2.84
CA ALA A 273 -22.42 -26.36 4.05
C ALA A 273 -23.48 -26.74 5.06
N SER A 274 -23.13 -26.77 6.34
CA SER A 274 -24.03 -27.02 7.48
C SER A 274 -23.58 -26.24 8.71
N GLY A 275 -24.45 -26.10 9.72
CA GLY A 275 -24.13 -25.43 11.00
C GLY A 275 -24.23 -23.89 10.96
N SER A 276 -24.37 -23.26 9.79
CA SER A 276 -24.64 -21.84 9.62
C SER A 276 -25.38 -21.61 8.31
N ASN A 277 -26.05 -20.46 8.20
CA ASN A 277 -26.63 -19.93 6.96
C ASN A 277 -25.69 -18.91 6.29
N ASP A 278 -24.46 -18.75 6.77
CA ASP A 278 -23.46 -17.90 6.16
C ASP A 278 -23.12 -18.37 4.74
N THR A 279 -22.57 -17.48 3.95
CA THR A 279 -22.17 -17.79 2.58
C THR A 279 -20.78 -18.43 2.53
N TYR A 280 -20.54 -19.21 1.49
CA TYR A 280 -19.23 -19.73 1.12
C TYR A 280 -18.98 -19.54 -0.36
N ILE A 281 -17.71 -19.58 -0.73
CA ILE A 281 -17.25 -19.69 -2.12
C ILE A 281 -16.68 -21.10 -2.35
N CYS A 282 -16.71 -21.56 -3.57
CA CYS A 282 -16.02 -22.77 -4.00
C CYS A 282 -15.62 -22.65 -5.47
N ASP A 283 -14.51 -23.30 -5.79
CA ASP A 283 -13.97 -23.38 -7.12
C ASP A 283 -13.06 -24.60 -7.26
N TYR A 284 -12.43 -24.79 -8.40
CA TYR A 284 -11.43 -25.84 -8.64
C TYR A 284 -10.31 -25.32 -9.52
N MET A 285 -9.15 -25.98 -9.46
CA MET A 285 -7.99 -25.67 -10.29
C MET A 285 -7.15 -26.93 -10.54
N GLU A 286 -6.21 -26.86 -11.48
CA GLU A 286 -5.21 -27.91 -11.68
C GLU A 286 -4.38 -28.13 -10.40
N LEU A 287 -4.07 -29.40 -10.08
CA LEU A 287 -3.25 -29.73 -8.91
C LEU A 287 -1.88 -29.06 -8.96
N SER A 288 -1.27 -28.99 -10.13
CA SER A 288 0.03 -28.32 -10.32
C SER A 288 0.00 -26.82 -9.93
N ALA A 289 -1.11 -26.12 -10.26
CA ALA A 289 -1.29 -24.74 -9.86
C ALA A 289 -1.55 -24.59 -8.35
N TRP A 290 -2.27 -25.54 -7.78
CA TRP A 290 -2.50 -25.59 -6.34
C TRP A 290 -1.21 -25.79 -5.54
N GLU A 291 -0.32 -26.69 -6.00
CA GLU A 291 0.97 -26.99 -5.37
C GLU A 291 1.95 -25.81 -5.39
N GLU A 292 1.76 -24.85 -6.31
CA GLU A 292 2.56 -23.61 -6.36
C GLU A 292 2.11 -22.55 -5.34
N LEU A 293 0.93 -22.73 -4.69
CA LEU A 293 0.42 -21.78 -3.71
C LEU A 293 1.14 -21.92 -2.36
N ASP A 294 1.34 -20.80 -1.68
CA ASP A 294 1.95 -20.78 -0.35
C ASP A 294 1.06 -21.45 0.71
N ASN A 295 -0.25 -21.30 0.56
CA ASN A 295 -1.26 -21.89 1.41
C ASN A 295 -2.63 -21.93 0.70
N PRO A 296 -3.57 -22.76 1.16
CA PRO A 296 -4.92 -22.89 0.58
C PRO A 296 -5.73 -21.58 0.59
N ASP A 297 -5.55 -20.72 1.59
CA ASP A 297 -6.29 -19.45 1.68
C ASP A 297 -6.02 -18.57 0.47
N PHE A 298 -4.80 -18.63 -0.07
CA PHE A 298 -4.43 -17.83 -1.22
C PHE A 298 -5.22 -18.18 -2.49
N ALA A 299 -5.59 -19.44 -2.70
CA ALA A 299 -6.48 -19.84 -3.79
C ALA A 299 -7.83 -19.11 -3.69
N ALA A 300 -8.42 -19.09 -2.49
CA ALA A 300 -9.67 -18.41 -2.25
C ALA A 300 -9.57 -16.89 -2.47
N HIS A 301 -8.50 -16.27 -1.98
CA HIS A 301 -8.26 -14.84 -2.19
C HIS A 301 -8.09 -14.48 -3.67
N GLN A 302 -7.36 -15.28 -4.42
CA GLN A 302 -7.21 -15.08 -5.86
C GLN A 302 -8.57 -15.21 -6.57
N TYR A 303 -9.34 -16.25 -6.28
CA TYR A 303 -10.68 -16.39 -6.84
C TYR A 303 -11.54 -15.16 -6.58
N ILE A 304 -11.62 -14.70 -5.32
CA ILE A 304 -12.44 -13.54 -4.93
C ILE A 304 -12.01 -12.30 -5.74
N LEU A 305 -10.72 -12.03 -5.79
CA LEU A 305 -10.17 -10.87 -6.49
C LEU A 305 -10.51 -10.89 -7.97
N TYR A 306 -10.23 -12.00 -8.65
CA TYR A 306 -10.47 -12.13 -10.08
C TYR A 306 -11.94 -12.20 -10.42
N ALA A 307 -12.72 -12.97 -9.66
CA ALA A 307 -14.15 -13.14 -9.93
C ALA A 307 -14.92 -11.82 -9.74
N LYS A 308 -14.58 -11.01 -8.73
CA LYS A 308 -15.16 -9.67 -8.55
C LYS A 308 -14.74 -8.73 -9.68
N LYS A 309 -13.45 -8.69 -10.01
CA LYS A 309 -12.92 -7.84 -11.09
C LYS A 309 -13.53 -8.15 -12.45
N LEU A 310 -13.78 -9.41 -12.74
CA LEU A 310 -14.30 -9.88 -14.04
C LEU A 310 -15.83 -10.07 -14.04
N GLY A 311 -16.50 -9.82 -12.91
CA GLY A 311 -17.96 -9.82 -12.80
C GLY A 311 -18.62 -11.22 -12.77
N TYR A 312 -17.84 -12.28 -12.48
CA TYR A 312 -18.41 -13.64 -12.33
C TYR A 312 -18.41 -14.19 -10.90
N TYR A 313 -18.08 -13.33 -9.92
CA TYR A 313 -18.11 -13.71 -8.50
C TYR A 313 -19.46 -14.30 -8.10
N LYS A 314 -19.41 -15.45 -7.41
CA LYS A 314 -20.58 -16.14 -6.86
C LYS A 314 -20.27 -16.66 -5.46
N SER A 315 -21.25 -16.53 -4.58
CA SER A 315 -21.26 -17.17 -3.27
C SER A 315 -22.51 -18.04 -3.11
N TYR A 316 -22.42 -19.04 -2.26
CA TYR A 316 -23.43 -20.08 -2.11
C TYR A 316 -23.81 -20.26 -0.64
N THR A 317 -24.98 -20.87 -0.42
CA THR A 317 -25.45 -21.39 0.88
C THR A 317 -25.92 -22.84 0.70
N GLY A 318 -25.88 -23.64 1.77
CA GLY A 318 -26.37 -25.02 1.73
C GLY A 318 -25.54 -25.93 0.81
N THR A 319 -26.18 -26.56 -0.18
CA THR A 319 -25.50 -27.47 -1.13
C THR A 319 -25.35 -26.84 -2.50
N HIS A 320 -24.13 -26.89 -3.05
CA HIS A 320 -23.84 -26.50 -4.43
C HIS A 320 -23.15 -27.65 -5.17
N ILE A 321 -23.48 -27.80 -6.45
CA ILE A 321 -22.93 -28.84 -7.33
C ILE A 321 -22.20 -28.15 -8.48
N ILE A 322 -20.92 -28.44 -8.65
CA ILE A 322 -20.11 -28.04 -9.79
C ILE A 322 -20.13 -29.18 -10.81
N ASP A 323 -20.62 -28.92 -12.00
CA ASP A 323 -20.60 -29.87 -13.13
C ASP A 323 -19.35 -29.64 -13.96
N LEU A 324 -18.32 -30.42 -13.73
CA LEU A 324 -17.04 -30.33 -14.42
C LEU A 324 -17.14 -30.65 -15.92
N SER A 325 -18.19 -31.35 -16.37
CA SER A 325 -18.38 -31.66 -17.77
C SER A 325 -18.72 -30.44 -18.64
N GLN A 326 -19.07 -29.32 -17.99
CA GLN A 326 -19.38 -28.07 -18.66
C GLN A 326 -18.13 -27.21 -18.92
N ASP A 327 -16.99 -27.59 -18.37
CA ASP A 327 -15.70 -26.89 -18.59
C ASP A 327 -14.87 -27.62 -19.64
N GLU A 328 -14.78 -27.00 -20.83
CA GLU A 328 -14.01 -27.52 -21.96
C GLU A 328 -12.48 -27.62 -21.71
N ASN A 329 -11.99 -26.98 -20.64
CA ASN A 329 -10.58 -27.07 -20.25
C ASN A 329 -10.28 -28.30 -19.38
N MET A 330 -11.30 -29.03 -18.92
CA MET A 330 -11.12 -30.25 -18.13
C MET A 330 -10.56 -31.37 -18.99
N VAL A 331 -9.40 -31.91 -18.57
CA VAL A 331 -8.68 -32.96 -19.28
C VAL A 331 -8.96 -34.29 -18.61
N LYS A 332 -9.46 -35.29 -19.35
CA LYS A 332 -9.69 -36.64 -18.81
C LYS A 332 -8.36 -37.27 -18.36
N GLY A 333 -8.35 -37.75 -17.10
CA GLY A 333 -7.14 -38.23 -16.41
C GLY A 333 -6.28 -37.12 -15.80
N GLY A 334 -6.67 -35.87 -15.94
CA GLY A 334 -6.04 -34.73 -15.28
C GLY A 334 -6.29 -34.72 -13.78
N LYS A 335 -5.33 -34.19 -13.02
CA LYS A 335 -5.41 -34.05 -11.56
C LYS A 335 -5.82 -32.63 -11.20
N TYR A 336 -6.78 -32.50 -10.32
CA TYR A 336 -7.38 -31.23 -9.90
C TYR A 336 -7.59 -31.18 -8.40
N VAL A 337 -7.76 -29.97 -7.88
CA VAL A 337 -8.19 -29.70 -6.50
C VAL A 337 -9.48 -28.90 -6.55
N ALA A 338 -10.53 -29.41 -5.90
CA ALA A 338 -11.71 -28.60 -5.58
C ALA A 338 -11.58 -28.06 -4.17
N TYR A 339 -11.94 -26.79 -3.95
CA TYR A 339 -11.86 -26.16 -2.65
C TYR A 339 -13.11 -25.36 -2.33
N ALA A 340 -13.35 -25.17 -1.04
CA ALA A 340 -14.43 -24.33 -0.53
C ALA A 340 -14.04 -23.67 0.79
N VAL A 341 -14.54 -22.47 1.02
CA VAL A 341 -14.28 -21.71 2.23
C VAL A 341 -15.46 -20.78 2.54
N GLY A 342 -15.83 -20.68 3.82
CA GLY A 342 -16.78 -19.67 4.27
C GLY A 342 -16.23 -18.26 3.97
N TYR A 343 -17.06 -17.43 3.37
CA TYR A 343 -16.66 -16.08 2.99
C TYR A 343 -17.76 -15.06 3.27
N ARG A 344 -17.42 -13.97 3.95
CA ARG A 344 -18.31 -12.84 4.17
C ARG A 344 -17.94 -11.72 3.22
N ASP A 345 -18.88 -11.33 2.37
CA ASP A 345 -18.71 -10.21 1.46
C ASP A 345 -19.18 -8.91 2.14
N SER A 346 -18.24 -8.22 2.78
CA SER A 346 -18.50 -6.97 3.50
C SER A 346 -17.27 -6.06 3.37
N GLU A 347 -17.48 -4.77 3.21
CA GLU A 347 -16.39 -3.79 3.11
C GLU A 347 -15.64 -3.62 4.44
N LYS A 348 -16.30 -3.83 5.56
CA LYS A 348 -15.75 -3.54 6.88
C LYS A 348 -15.11 -4.74 7.56
N ASP A 349 -15.75 -5.91 7.49
CA ASP A 349 -15.35 -7.14 8.19
C ASP A 349 -15.46 -8.38 7.29
N GLY A 350 -15.38 -8.14 5.96
CA GLY A 350 -15.35 -9.19 4.96
C GLY A 350 -14.07 -10.00 5.04
N GLY A 351 -14.12 -11.25 4.55
CA GLY A 351 -12.97 -12.14 4.53
C GLY A 351 -13.35 -13.59 4.71
N LEU A 352 -12.34 -14.45 4.81
CA LEU A 352 -12.52 -15.88 5.00
C LEU A 352 -12.97 -16.16 6.43
N THR A 353 -14.13 -16.82 6.58
CA THR A 353 -14.77 -17.08 7.90
C THR A 353 -14.57 -18.50 8.40
N THR A 354 -13.99 -19.39 7.59
CA THR A 354 -13.59 -20.75 7.96
C THR A 354 -12.19 -21.05 7.47
N GLU A 355 -11.67 -22.22 7.83
CA GLU A 355 -10.52 -22.79 7.10
C GLU A 355 -10.97 -23.26 5.73
N VAL A 356 -10.05 -23.24 4.75
CA VAL A 356 -10.29 -23.82 3.43
C VAL A 356 -10.38 -25.34 3.54
N LYS A 357 -11.47 -25.91 3.03
CA LYS A 357 -11.59 -27.34 2.78
C LYS A 357 -11.27 -27.62 1.33
N TYR A 358 -10.52 -28.67 1.07
CA TYR A 358 -10.19 -29.07 -0.30
C TYR A 358 -10.20 -30.58 -0.49
N LEU A 359 -10.31 -30.99 -1.74
CA LEU A 359 -10.34 -32.39 -2.19
C LEU A 359 -9.53 -32.48 -3.47
N GLU A 360 -8.47 -33.30 -3.46
CA GLU A 360 -7.76 -33.70 -4.68
C GLU A 360 -8.55 -34.81 -5.39
N PHE A 361 -8.64 -34.72 -6.70
CA PHE A 361 -9.34 -35.71 -7.50
C PHE A 361 -8.74 -35.85 -8.90
N THR A 362 -9.10 -36.93 -9.60
CA THR A 362 -8.80 -37.16 -11.00
C THR A 362 -10.09 -37.09 -11.80
N TYR A 363 -10.09 -36.28 -12.86
CA TYR A 363 -11.24 -36.11 -13.74
C TYR A 363 -11.32 -37.16 -14.84
#